data_63fffb75670668414f36eacf8a72188e
#
_entry.id   63fffb75670668414f36eacf8a72188e
#
_cell.length_a   1.000
_cell.length_b   1.000
_cell.length_c   1.000
_cell.angle_alpha   90.00
_cell.angle_beta   90.00
_cell.angle_gamma   90.00
#
_symmetry.space_group_name_H-M   'P 1'
#
loop_
_entity.id
_entity.type
_entity.pdbx_description
1 polymer ?
#
loop_
_entity_poly.entity_id
_entity_poly.type
_entity_poly.pdbx_seq_one_letter_code
_entity_poly.pdbx_strand_id
1 'polypeptide(L)'
;MFLENASRKGWIEVVCGSMFSGKTEELIRRLKRAQFAHQRVEIFKPRIDVRYSEEEVVSHDANAIRSTPVESPQNILLMTSDVDVVGIDEAQFFDDSIVDVCRQLADSGVRVIVAGLDMDYTGKPFGPMPALMATAEYVTKVHAICVRCGNLAHHSHRLTADEKQVMLGAQDSYEPICRHCFRELRMAEKKQEE
;
A
#
# COMPACT_ATOMS: atom_id res chain seq x y z
N MET A 1 -2.46 -3.02 21.05
CA MET A 1 -3.09 -1.78 21.51
C MET A 1 -1.94 -0.80 21.75
N PHE A 2 -1.75 0.11 20.79
CA PHE A 2 -0.64 1.05 20.88
C PHE A 2 -1.06 2.19 21.82
N LEU A 3 -0.30 2.42 22.88
CA LEU A 3 -0.48 3.57 23.76
C LEU A 3 0.07 4.79 23.02
N GLU A 4 -0.84 5.62 22.51
CA GLU A 4 -0.48 6.92 21.97
C GLU A 4 -0.03 7.80 23.14
N ASN A 5 1.28 7.87 23.37
CA ASN A 5 1.84 8.73 24.38
C ASN A 5 1.73 10.20 23.95
N ALA A 6 1.34 11.07 24.88
CA ALA A 6 1.12 12.50 24.66
C ALA A 6 2.38 13.33 24.30
N SER A 7 3.56 12.73 24.22
CA SER A 7 4.74 13.34 23.62
C SER A 7 4.74 13.01 22.13
N ARG A 8 4.70 14.02 21.26
CA ARG A 8 4.76 13.92 19.80
C ARG A 8 6.04 13.19 19.35
N LYS A 9 6.03 11.86 19.41
CA LYS A 9 7.03 11.01 18.79
C LYS A 9 6.43 10.49 17.52
N GLY A 10 7.04 10.82 16.38
CA GLY A 10 6.67 10.24 15.11
C GLY A 10 7.12 8.78 15.02
N TRP A 11 6.49 8.02 14.15
CA TRP A 11 6.85 6.65 13.81
C TRP A 11 6.28 6.27 12.45
N ILE A 12 6.74 5.18 11.90
CA ILE A 12 6.30 4.66 10.61
C ILE A 12 5.53 3.34 10.83
N GLU A 13 4.34 3.25 10.25
CA GLU A 13 3.53 2.04 10.17
C GLU A 13 3.40 1.61 8.71
N VAL A 14 3.64 0.34 8.41
CA VAL A 14 3.42 -0.21 7.07
C VAL A 14 2.30 -1.23 7.11
N VAL A 15 1.31 -1.05 6.23
CA VAL A 15 0.25 -2.01 5.93
C VAL A 15 0.53 -2.60 4.55
N CYS A 16 0.94 -3.86 4.49
CA CYS A 16 1.32 -4.51 3.24
C CYS A 16 0.50 -5.79 2.99
N GLY A 17 0.54 -6.30 1.76
CA GLY A 17 -0.13 -7.53 1.37
C GLY A 17 -0.53 -7.53 -0.11
N SER A 18 -1.16 -8.61 -0.58
CA SER A 18 -1.61 -8.76 -1.96
C SER A 18 -2.75 -7.80 -2.33
N MET A 19 -3.12 -7.75 -3.60
CA MET A 19 -4.39 -7.15 -4.02
C MET A 19 -5.56 -7.84 -3.29
N PHE A 20 -6.64 -7.10 -3.09
CA PHE A 20 -7.87 -7.56 -2.40
C PHE A 20 -7.70 -7.98 -0.93
N SER A 21 -6.60 -7.58 -0.29
CA SER A 21 -6.32 -7.94 1.12
C SER A 21 -6.81 -6.92 2.15
N GLY A 22 -7.43 -5.82 1.73
CA GLY A 22 -7.95 -4.80 2.64
C GLY A 22 -6.91 -3.78 3.13
N LYS A 23 -5.81 -3.57 2.38
CA LYS A 23 -4.77 -2.58 2.75
C LYS A 23 -5.31 -1.16 2.87
N THR A 24 -6.01 -0.71 1.83
CA THR A 24 -6.59 0.64 1.76
C THR A 24 -7.68 0.82 2.84
N GLU A 25 -8.50 -0.19 3.11
CA GLU A 25 -9.47 -0.20 4.20
C GLU A 25 -8.80 -0.04 5.56
N GLU A 26 -7.71 -0.76 5.80
CA GLU A 26 -6.95 -0.67 7.05
C GLU A 26 -6.25 0.70 7.19
N LEU A 27 -5.69 1.25 6.11
CA LEU A 27 -5.15 2.61 6.07
C LEU A 27 -6.24 3.61 6.46
N ILE A 28 -7.38 3.61 5.77
CA ILE A 28 -8.53 4.48 6.03
C ILE A 28 -9.00 4.34 7.50
N ARG A 29 -9.10 3.11 8.00
CA ARG A 29 -9.52 2.84 9.38
C ARG A 29 -8.59 3.52 10.39
N ARG A 30 -7.26 3.45 10.18
CA ARG A 30 -6.27 4.11 11.06
C ARG A 30 -6.36 5.62 10.97
N LEU A 31 -6.51 6.17 9.78
CA LEU A 31 -6.61 7.61 9.55
C LEU A 31 -7.90 8.19 10.14
N LYS A 32 -9.05 7.50 9.99
CA LYS A 32 -10.30 7.91 10.65
C LYS A 32 -10.17 7.96 12.18
N ARG A 33 -9.48 6.99 12.78
CA ARG A 33 -9.21 7.03 14.23
C ARG A 33 -8.37 8.25 14.65
N ALA A 34 -7.39 8.64 13.84
CA ALA A 34 -6.62 9.86 14.07
C ALA A 34 -7.50 11.11 13.97
N GLN A 35 -8.40 11.19 12.98
CA GLN A 35 -9.37 12.27 12.85
C GLN A 35 -10.33 12.34 14.06
N PHE A 36 -10.81 11.21 14.58
CA PHE A 36 -11.61 11.18 15.80
C PHE A 36 -10.84 11.67 17.03
N ALA A 37 -9.51 11.53 17.04
CA ALA A 37 -8.62 12.10 18.05
C ALA A 37 -8.25 13.57 17.78
N HIS A 38 -8.96 14.24 16.86
CA HIS A 38 -8.75 15.63 16.43
C HIS A 38 -7.34 15.91 15.90
N GLN A 39 -6.66 14.90 15.35
CA GLN A 39 -5.38 15.04 14.68
C GLN A 39 -5.59 15.52 13.23
N ARG A 40 -4.69 16.35 12.74
CA ARG A 40 -4.69 16.81 11.34
C ARG A 40 -4.11 15.72 10.46
N VAL A 41 -4.88 15.25 9.51
CA VAL A 41 -4.57 14.09 8.66
C VAL A 41 -4.52 14.52 7.20
N GLU A 42 -3.44 14.17 6.52
CA GLU A 42 -3.31 14.27 5.07
C GLU A 42 -3.01 12.91 4.45
N ILE A 43 -3.51 12.68 3.22
CA ILE A 43 -3.32 11.43 2.50
C ILE A 43 -2.73 11.73 1.13
N PHE A 44 -1.70 10.95 0.76
CA PHE A 44 -1.01 11.06 -0.51
C PHE A 44 -1.03 9.74 -1.26
N LYS A 45 -1.02 9.84 -2.59
CA LYS A 45 -0.84 8.70 -3.51
C LYS A 45 0.05 9.12 -4.67
N PRO A 46 0.79 8.19 -5.31
CA PRO A 46 1.56 8.52 -6.50
C PRO A 46 0.61 8.89 -7.65
N ARG A 47 0.98 9.92 -8.43
CA ARG A 47 0.29 10.24 -9.67
C ARG A 47 0.74 9.26 -10.75
N ILE A 48 0.06 8.13 -10.84
CA ILE A 48 0.23 7.18 -11.92
C ILE A 48 -0.83 7.50 -12.97
N ASP A 49 -0.39 7.70 -14.22
CA ASP A 49 -1.14 8.02 -15.43
C ASP A 49 -2.68 8.12 -15.28
N VAL A 50 -3.20 9.33 -15.53
CA VAL A 50 -4.47 9.91 -15.09
C VAL A 50 -5.67 9.31 -15.86
N ARG A 51 -5.99 8.04 -15.68
CA ARG A 51 -7.19 7.45 -16.29
C ARG A 51 -8.34 7.13 -15.34
N TYR A 52 -8.16 7.29 -14.03
CA TYR A 52 -9.22 7.04 -13.04
C TYR A 52 -9.21 8.11 -11.94
N SER A 53 -10.40 8.59 -11.57
CA SER A 53 -10.77 9.67 -10.64
C SER A 53 -9.65 10.19 -9.72
N GLU A 54 -9.26 11.44 -9.96
CA GLU A 54 -8.01 12.05 -9.49
C GLU A 54 -7.93 12.31 -7.98
N GLU A 55 -9.01 12.20 -7.20
CA GLU A 55 -9.06 12.79 -5.86
C GLU A 55 -9.51 11.86 -4.72
N GLU A 56 -9.90 10.61 -4.98
CA GLU A 56 -10.44 9.74 -3.93
C GLU A 56 -9.66 8.44 -3.79
N VAL A 57 -9.21 8.14 -2.56
CA VAL A 57 -8.90 6.75 -2.16
C VAL A 57 -10.25 6.12 -1.86
N VAL A 58 -10.78 5.37 -2.82
CA VAL A 58 -12.04 4.66 -2.68
C VAL A 58 -11.74 3.24 -2.20
N SER A 59 -12.16 2.91 -0.98
CA SER A 59 -12.35 1.51 -0.63
C SER A 59 -13.59 0.96 -1.34
N HIS A 60 -13.64 -0.35 -1.59
CA HIS A 60 -14.80 -1.01 -2.21
C HIS A 60 -16.14 -0.74 -1.48
N ASP A 61 -16.13 -0.19 -0.27
CA ASP A 61 -17.28 0.08 0.59
C ASP A 61 -17.66 1.58 0.67
N ALA A 62 -17.43 2.39 -0.36
CA ALA A 62 -17.84 3.81 -0.43
C ALA A 62 -17.32 4.72 0.70
N ASN A 63 -16.31 4.30 1.47
CA ASN A 63 -15.65 5.12 2.49
C ASN A 63 -14.45 5.85 1.88
N ALA A 64 -14.72 6.85 1.05
CA ALA A 64 -13.67 7.67 0.47
C ALA A 64 -13.10 8.65 1.50
N ILE A 65 -11.78 8.73 1.59
CA ILE A 65 -11.09 9.88 2.16
C ILE A 65 -10.34 10.54 1.01
N ARG A 66 -10.44 11.86 0.92
CA ARG A 66 -9.78 12.63 -0.13
C ARG A 66 -8.27 12.45 -0.04
N SER A 67 -7.62 12.07 -1.14
CA SER A 67 -6.17 11.92 -1.24
C SER A 67 -5.60 12.89 -2.25
N THR A 68 -4.38 13.36 -1.99
CA THR A 68 -3.64 14.27 -2.87
C THR A 68 -2.69 13.46 -3.74
N PRO A 69 -2.89 13.40 -5.08
CA PRO A 69 -1.92 12.79 -5.98
C PRO A 69 -0.65 13.64 -6.06
N VAL A 70 0.52 13.01 -5.93
CA VAL A 70 1.83 13.70 -6.00
C VAL A 70 2.73 13.05 -7.05
N GLU A 71 3.56 13.85 -7.70
CA GLU A 71 4.47 13.40 -8.77
C GLU A 71 5.73 12.77 -8.19
N SER A 72 6.17 13.25 -7.03
CA SER A 72 7.37 12.75 -6.35
C SER A 72 7.16 12.70 -4.83
N PRO A 73 7.91 11.83 -4.12
CA PRO A 73 7.87 11.77 -2.66
C PRO A 73 8.16 13.11 -1.97
N GLN A 74 9.06 13.93 -2.54
CA GLN A 74 9.46 15.23 -1.98
C GLN A 74 8.30 16.23 -1.92
N ASN A 75 7.30 16.10 -2.82
CA ASN A 75 6.10 16.95 -2.77
C ASN A 75 5.33 16.76 -1.45
N ILE A 76 5.39 15.57 -0.84
CA ILE A 76 4.75 15.29 0.45
C ILE A 76 5.32 16.19 1.54
N LEU A 77 6.65 16.34 1.61
CA LEU A 77 7.30 17.20 2.62
C LEU A 77 6.86 18.66 2.52
N LEU A 78 6.64 19.15 1.29
CA LEU A 78 6.22 20.55 1.05
C LEU A 78 4.77 20.81 1.51
N MET A 79 3.95 19.76 1.61
CA MET A 79 2.51 19.86 1.89
C MET A 79 2.16 19.47 3.33
N THR A 80 3.16 19.11 4.17
CA THR A 80 2.94 18.55 5.51
C THR A 80 3.45 19.42 6.66
N SER A 81 3.56 20.76 6.45
CA SER A 81 4.10 21.69 7.46
C SER A 81 3.31 21.75 8.78
N ASP A 82 2.04 21.39 8.76
CA ASP A 82 1.14 21.46 9.93
C ASP A 82 0.23 20.23 10.00
N VAL A 83 0.82 19.02 9.96
CA VAL A 83 0.12 17.74 9.93
C VAL A 83 0.58 16.87 11.08
N ASP A 84 -0.33 16.17 11.74
CA ASP A 84 -0.02 15.24 12.82
C ASP A 84 0.14 13.79 12.31
N VAL A 85 -0.62 13.43 11.26
CA VAL A 85 -0.63 12.09 10.65
C VAL A 85 -0.64 12.16 9.14
N VAL A 86 0.27 11.43 8.51
CA VAL A 86 0.36 11.29 7.05
C VAL A 86 0.00 9.86 6.66
N GLY A 87 -0.97 9.71 5.75
CA GLY A 87 -1.27 8.47 5.05
C GLY A 87 -0.64 8.45 3.66
N ILE A 88 -0.07 7.34 3.26
CA ILE A 88 0.49 7.13 1.92
C ILE A 88 -0.10 5.83 1.36
N ASP A 89 -0.88 5.93 0.28
CA ASP A 89 -1.43 4.74 -0.38
C ASP A 89 -0.65 4.41 -1.66
N GLU A 90 -0.73 3.16 -2.12
CA GLU A 90 -0.07 2.65 -3.32
C GLU A 90 1.45 2.92 -3.37
N ALA A 91 2.10 2.82 -2.20
CA ALA A 91 3.50 3.25 -2.01
C ALA A 91 4.50 2.48 -2.89
N GLN A 92 4.18 1.29 -3.38
CA GLN A 92 5.04 0.50 -4.28
C GLN A 92 5.33 1.20 -5.61
N PHE A 93 4.57 2.23 -5.96
CA PHE A 93 4.75 2.98 -7.20
C PHE A 93 5.60 4.23 -7.05
N PHE A 94 6.02 4.60 -5.86
CA PHE A 94 7.03 5.63 -5.65
C PHE A 94 8.44 5.08 -5.90
N ASP A 95 9.39 5.96 -6.13
CA ASP A 95 10.80 5.62 -6.11
C ASP A 95 11.33 5.46 -4.67
N ASP A 96 12.59 4.99 -4.54
CA ASP A 96 13.20 4.66 -3.24
C ASP A 96 13.32 5.87 -2.29
N SER A 97 13.25 7.11 -2.80
CA SER A 97 13.32 8.32 -1.97
C SER A 97 12.13 8.47 -1.01
N ILE A 98 11.03 7.74 -1.23
CA ILE A 98 9.89 7.71 -0.30
C ILE A 98 10.31 7.23 1.10
N VAL A 99 11.31 6.36 1.19
CA VAL A 99 11.83 5.85 2.47
C VAL A 99 12.41 6.99 3.30
N ASP A 100 13.22 7.85 2.67
CA ASP A 100 13.82 9.00 3.35
C ASP A 100 12.78 10.07 3.70
N VAL A 101 11.78 10.26 2.85
CA VAL A 101 10.63 11.14 3.14
C VAL A 101 9.86 10.65 4.37
N CYS A 102 9.56 9.36 4.46
CA CYS A 102 8.89 8.77 5.62
C CYS A 102 9.72 8.95 6.91
N ARG A 103 11.04 8.75 6.84
CA ARG A 103 11.95 8.99 7.98
C ARG A 103 11.93 10.44 8.43
N GLN A 104 12.08 11.40 7.50
CA GLN A 104 12.08 12.82 7.82
C GLN A 104 10.77 13.26 8.49
N LEU A 105 9.63 12.78 8.01
CA LEU A 105 8.33 13.02 8.63
C LEU A 105 8.27 12.45 10.06
N ALA A 106 8.68 11.21 10.25
CA ALA A 106 8.69 10.55 11.55
C ALA A 106 9.66 11.24 12.53
N ASP A 107 10.85 11.61 12.08
CA ASP A 107 11.83 12.36 12.87
C ASP A 107 11.30 13.75 13.29
N SER A 108 10.44 14.35 12.47
CA SER A 108 9.74 15.61 12.77
C SER A 108 8.53 15.44 13.71
N GLY A 109 8.25 14.23 14.19
CA GLY A 109 7.14 13.95 15.12
C GLY A 109 5.82 13.60 14.43
N VAL A 110 5.79 13.37 13.11
CA VAL A 110 4.60 12.98 12.36
C VAL A 110 4.43 11.46 12.39
N ARG A 111 3.21 10.99 12.62
CA ARG A 111 2.84 9.59 12.46
C ARG A 111 2.65 9.30 10.97
N VAL A 112 3.42 8.38 10.40
CA VAL A 112 3.35 8.00 8.98
C VAL A 112 2.73 6.61 8.85
N ILE A 113 1.67 6.48 8.05
CA ILE A 113 1.00 5.21 7.78
C ILE A 113 1.07 4.93 6.29
N VAL A 114 1.83 3.91 5.90
CA VAL A 114 2.09 3.56 4.51
C VAL A 114 1.31 2.30 4.16
N ALA A 115 0.59 2.31 3.04
CA ALA A 115 -0.06 1.12 2.47
C ALA A 115 0.51 0.81 1.08
N GLY A 116 0.74 -0.48 0.79
CA GLY A 116 1.26 -0.87 -0.52
C GLY A 116 1.37 -2.39 -0.72
N LEU A 117 1.53 -2.78 -1.99
CA LEU A 117 1.79 -4.17 -2.39
C LEU A 117 3.23 -4.54 -2.02
N ASP A 118 3.41 -5.59 -1.21
CA ASP A 118 4.74 -6.06 -0.82
C ASP A 118 5.44 -6.87 -1.93
N MET A 119 4.67 -7.48 -2.84
CA MET A 119 5.16 -8.22 -3.99
C MET A 119 4.44 -7.82 -5.27
N ASP A 120 5.13 -7.88 -6.40
CA ASP A 120 4.54 -7.78 -7.72
C ASP A 120 3.82 -9.09 -8.13
N TYR A 121 3.20 -9.11 -9.31
CA TYR A 121 2.48 -10.28 -9.83
C TYR A 121 3.38 -11.49 -10.09
N THR A 122 4.71 -11.30 -10.18
CA THR A 122 5.68 -12.38 -10.32
C THR A 122 6.08 -13.00 -8.99
N GLY A 123 5.63 -12.41 -7.86
CA GLY A 123 5.99 -12.80 -6.51
C GLY A 123 7.34 -12.25 -6.04
N LYS A 124 7.90 -11.26 -6.73
CA LYS A 124 9.12 -10.56 -6.32
C LYS A 124 8.78 -9.35 -5.44
N PRO A 125 9.68 -8.96 -4.51
CA PRO A 125 9.53 -7.73 -3.75
C PRO A 125 9.28 -6.52 -4.67
N PHE A 126 8.35 -5.63 -4.28
CA PHE A 126 7.88 -4.57 -5.16
C PHE A 126 8.36 -3.19 -4.70
N GLY A 127 9.08 -2.48 -5.58
CA GLY A 127 9.52 -1.10 -5.40
C GLY A 127 10.17 -0.84 -4.03
N PRO A 128 9.88 0.29 -3.38
CA PRO A 128 10.46 0.67 -2.10
C PRO A 128 9.90 -0.11 -0.90
N MET A 129 8.87 -0.95 -1.09
CA MET A 129 8.18 -1.62 0.02
C MET A 129 9.09 -2.43 0.94
N PRO A 130 10.09 -3.20 0.46
CA PRO A 130 11.01 -3.92 1.35
C PRO A 130 11.79 -2.99 2.28
N ALA A 131 12.25 -1.84 1.77
CA ALA A 131 12.98 -0.85 2.57
C ALA A 131 12.04 -0.14 3.56
N LEU A 132 10.81 0.21 3.14
CA LEU A 132 9.78 0.75 4.03
C LEU A 132 9.44 -0.21 5.17
N MET A 133 9.25 -1.50 4.86
CA MET A 133 8.98 -2.54 5.87
C MET A 133 10.14 -2.71 6.84
N ALA A 134 11.39 -2.58 6.38
CA ALA A 134 12.59 -2.70 7.21
C ALA A 134 12.80 -1.49 8.13
N THR A 135 12.33 -0.31 7.72
CA THR A 135 12.51 0.95 8.49
C THR A 135 11.36 1.27 9.41
N ALA A 136 10.19 0.67 9.19
CA ALA A 136 8.99 0.91 10.00
C ALA A 136 9.09 0.30 11.40
N GLU A 137 8.59 1.01 12.42
CA GLU A 137 8.40 0.48 13.77
C GLU A 137 7.31 -0.61 13.81
N TYR A 138 6.31 -0.49 12.92
CA TYR A 138 5.18 -1.43 12.89
C TYR A 138 4.88 -1.90 11.48
N VAL A 139 4.87 -3.21 11.27
CA VAL A 139 4.47 -3.82 10.00
C VAL A 139 3.27 -4.73 10.23
N THR A 140 2.20 -4.45 9.46
CA THR A 140 1.00 -5.28 9.44
C THR A 140 0.83 -5.88 8.06
N LYS A 141 0.99 -7.20 7.96
CA LYS A 141 0.74 -7.91 6.70
C LYS A 141 -0.68 -8.45 6.69
N VAL A 142 -1.50 -7.91 5.80
CA VAL A 142 -2.90 -8.34 5.58
C VAL A 142 -2.99 -9.33 4.43
N HIS A 143 -4.02 -10.19 4.45
CA HIS A 143 -4.18 -11.26 3.50
C HIS A 143 -5.58 -11.23 2.88
N ALA A 144 -5.66 -11.58 1.60
CA ALA A 144 -6.90 -11.89 0.94
C ALA A 144 -7.26 -13.38 1.14
N ILE A 145 -8.37 -13.80 0.54
CA ILE A 145 -8.73 -15.22 0.47
C ILE A 145 -8.40 -15.74 -0.93
N CYS A 146 -7.72 -16.88 -0.98
CA CYS A 146 -7.37 -17.54 -2.23
C CYS A 146 -8.64 -17.99 -2.96
N VAL A 147 -8.88 -17.45 -4.15
CA VAL A 147 -10.08 -17.77 -4.94
C VAL A 147 -10.09 -19.22 -5.44
N ARG A 148 -8.95 -19.92 -5.40
CA ARG A 148 -8.82 -21.31 -5.88
C ARG A 148 -9.02 -22.35 -4.79
N CYS A 149 -8.59 -22.11 -3.57
CA CYS A 149 -8.62 -23.12 -2.52
C CYS A 149 -9.13 -22.63 -1.15
N GLY A 150 -9.53 -21.35 -1.03
CA GLY A 150 -10.05 -20.78 0.21
C GLY A 150 -9.02 -20.47 1.31
N ASN A 151 -7.74 -20.78 1.12
CA ASN A 151 -6.68 -20.45 2.07
C ASN A 151 -6.32 -18.95 2.04
N LEU A 152 -5.53 -18.49 3.03
CA LEU A 152 -5.02 -17.12 3.03
C LEU A 152 -4.14 -16.87 1.80
N ALA A 153 -4.50 -15.86 1.03
CA ALA A 153 -3.79 -15.43 -0.18
C ALA A 153 -2.83 -14.29 0.15
N HIS A 154 -1.65 -14.33 -0.45
CA HIS A 154 -0.63 -13.29 -0.35
C HIS A 154 0.14 -13.06 -1.66
N HIS A 155 -0.35 -13.62 -2.77
CA HIS A 155 0.10 -13.34 -4.13
C HIS A 155 -1.03 -12.72 -4.93
N SER A 156 -0.68 -11.78 -5.81
CA SER A 156 -1.59 -11.19 -6.81
C SER A 156 -1.25 -11.82 -8.15
N HIS A 157 -2.02 -12.81 -8.56
CA HIS A 157 -1.80 -13.47 -9.85
C HIS A 157 -2.48 -12.67 -10.96
N ARG A 158 -1.74 -12.40 -12.06
CA ARG A 158 -2.25 -11.70 -13.22
C ARG A 158 -2.94 -12.67 -14.17
N LEU A 159 -4.14 -12.30 -14.62
CA LEU A 159 -4.96 -13.14 -15.52
C LEU A 159 -4.69 -12.89 -17.01
N THR A 160 -3.99 -11.80 -17.35
CA THR A 160 -3.70 -11.38 -18.72
C THR A 160 -2.24 -11.58 -19.09
N ALA A 161 -1.95 -11.88 -20.36
CA ALA A 161 -0.60 -12.10 -20.89
C ALA A 161 0.24 -10.82 -21.11
N ASP A 162 -0.17 -9.66 -20.60
CA ASP A 162 0.58 -8.41 -20.74
C ASP A 162 1.82 -8.44 -19.83
N GLU A 163 3.02 -8.23 -20.40
CA GLU A 163 4.31 -8.27 -19.70
C GLU A 163 4.65 -6.99 -18.92
N LYS A 164 3.84 -5.92 -19.02
CA LYS A 164 4.11 -4.67 -18.28
C LYS A 164 4.00 -4.93 -16.78
N GLN A 165 5.00 -4.49 -16.02
CA GLN A 165 5.03 -4.65 -14.56
C GLN A 165 3.83 -3.99 -13.87
N VAL A 166 3.37 -2.87 -14.40
CA VAL A 166 2.22 -2.11 -13.91
C VAL A 166 1.10 -2.18 -14.95
N MET A 167 -0.02 -2.78 -14.57
CA MET A 167 -1.27 -2.75 -15.31
C MET A 167 -2.34 -2.18 -14.40
N LEU A 168 -2.86 -1.02 -14.77
CA LEU A 168 -3.96 -0.36 -14.05
C LEU A 168 -5.26 -1.10 -14.41
N GLY A 169 -5.82 -1.82 -13.46
CA GLY A 169 -7.07 -2.55 -13.65
C GLY A 169 -7.32 -3.45 -12.44
N ALA A 170 -8.51 -3.35 -11.85
CA ALA A 170 -8.75 -3.99 -10.57
C ALA A 170 -9.18 -5.45 -10.68
N GLN A 171 -10.47 -5.72 -10.75
CA GLN A 171 -11.03 -7.05 -10.48
C GLN A 171 -10.93 -8.03 -11.65
N ASP A 172 -10.87 -7.53 -12.89
CA ASP A 172 -10.88 -8.38 -14.08
C ASP A 172 -9.48 -8.83 -14.52
N SER A 173 -8.42 -8.24 -13.94
CA SER A 173 -7.03 -8.45 -14.37
C SER A 173 -6.18 -9.22 -13.38
N TYR A 174 -6.62 -9.37 -12.15
CA TYR A 174 -5.86 -10.02 -11.07
C TYR A 174 -6.76 -10.88 -10.19
N GLU A 175 -6.19 -11.94 -9.64
CA GLU A 175 -6.82 -12.78 -8.60
C GLU A 175 -5.88 -12.98 -7.41
N PRO A 176 -6.41 -12.98 -6.17
CA PRO A 176 -5.63 -13.30 -5.00
C PRO A 176 -5.48 -14.81 -4.85
N ILE A 177 -4.25 -15.30 -4.73
CA ILE A 177 -3.95 -16.72 -4.56
C ILE A 177 -2.92 -16.98 -3.47
N CYS A 178 -2.99 -18.18 -2.87
CA CYS A 178 -2.03 -18.63 -1.87
C CYS A 178 -0.72 -19.11 -2.53
N ARG A 179 0.34 -19.28 -1.73
CA ARG A 179 1.66 -19.75 -2.20
C ARG A 179 1.58 -21.09 -2.95
N HIS A 180 0.76 -22.01 -2.47
CA HIS A 180 0.63 -23.33 -3.10
C HIS A 180 0.04 -23.20 -4.52
N CYS A 181 -1.10 -22.56 -4.67
CA CYS A 181 -1.74 -22.34 -5.96
C CYS A 181 -0.87 -21.52 -6.92
N PHE A 182 -0.14 -20.52 -6.41
CA PHE A 182 0.80 -19.73 -7.21
C PHE A 182 1.93 -20.60 -7.78
N ARG A 183 2.52 -21.48 -6.95
CA ARG A 183 3.57 -22.38 -7.40
C ARG A 183 3.09 -23.37 -8.46
N GLU A 184 1.89 -23.94 -8.28
CA GLU A 184 1.33 -24.88 -9.25
C GLU A 184 1.11 -24.23 -10.62
N LEU A 185 0.60 -22.99 -10.64
CA LEU A 185 0.46 -22.23 -11.88
C LEU A 185 1.79 -22.01 -12.59
N ARG A 186 2.79 -21.54 -11.86
CA ARG A 186 4.13 -21.30 -12.43
C ARG A 186 4.78 -22.58 -12.98
N MET A 187 4.49 -23.72 -12.37
CA MET A 187 4.97 -25.02 -12.89
C MET A 187 4.21 -25.45 -14.16
N ALA A 188 2.92 -25.12 -14.25
CA ALA A 188 2.12 -25.44 -15.46
C ALA A 188 2.54 -24.55 -16.65
N GLU A 189 2.77 -23.26 -16.42
CA GLU A 189 3.25 -22.32 -17.43
C GLU A 189 4.59 -22.76 -18.05
N LYS A 190 5.57 -23.12 -17.22
CA LYS A 190 6.88 -23.61 -17.67
C LYS A 190 6.84 -24.87 -18.53
N LYS A 191 5.86 -25.76 -18.27
CA LYS A 191 5.68 -26.99 -19.07
C LYS A 191 5.04 -26.74 -20.42
N GLN A 192 4.45 -25.57 -20.64
CA GLN A 192 3.84 -25.19 -21.94
C GLN A 192 4.85 -24.46 -22.84
N GLU A 193 5.94 -23.96 -22.25
CA GLU A 193 7.03 -23.28 -22.97
C GLU A 193 8.15 -24.25 -23.43
N GLU A 194 8.15 -25.49 -22.92
CA GLU A 194 9.05 -26.61 -23.35
C GLU A 194 8.39 -27.47 -24.42
#